data_ba84501c10c278ec2bf972247506a7c8
#
_entry.id   ba84501c10c278ec2bf972247506a7c8
#
_cell.length_a   1.000
_cell.length_b   1.000
_cell.length_c   1.000
_cell.angle_alpha   90.00
_cell.angle_beta   90.00
_cell.angle_gamma   90.00
#
_symmetry.space_group_name_H-M   'P 1'
#
loop_
_entity.id
_entity.type
_entity.pdbx_description
1 polymer ?
#
loop_
_entity_poly.entity_id
_entity_poly.type
_entity_poly.pdbx_seq_one_letter_code
_entity_poly.pdbx_strand_id
1 'polypeptide(L)'
;MRVFAIADLHLGLGIDKNMDIFGPAWEDHPKRIRDAWSSLVSPEDMVLIPGDISWAMNFEQARADINFISGLPGKKVMIRGNHDYWWSTLTKLKNFLPEDIVPIHNTSYVYKGVGVAGTRLWIDPELRLEAFTERDEKIYKRELERLRMSVTSLPKGIERIVVMTHFPPISMQGKSGRAVSLVQEYCTPDAWVYGHMHMDSSGSNDYRGFNKVLDSTRYVFVSADFLGFSPELILSM
;
A
#
# COMPACT_ATOMS: atom_id res chain seq x y z
N MET A 1 18.55 9.04 2.01
CA MET A 1 17.08 8.97 1.76
C MET A 1 16.51 7.77 2.51
N ARG A 2 15.34 7.93 3.13
CA ARG A 2 14.62 6.82 3.79
C ARG A 2 13.36 6.50 3.02
N VAL A 3 12.90 5.26 3.09
CA VAL A 3 11.63 4.81 2.54
C VAL A 3 10.73 4.39 3.70
N PHE A 4 9.58 4.99 3.80
CA PHE A 4 8.55 4.66 4.77
C PHE A 4 7.35 4.02 4.06
N ALA A 5 6.46 3.38 4.82
CA ALA A 5 5.19 2.89 4.30
C ALA A 5 4.06 3.00 5.35
N ILE A 6 2.85 3.27 4.87
CA ILE A 6 1.61 3.24 5.64
C ILE A 6 0.45 3.01 4.67
N ALA A 7 -0.39 2.00 4.91
CA ALA A 7 -1.56 1.65 4.12
C ALA A 7 -2.86 1.99 4.85
N ASP A 8 -3.98 1.84 4.18
CA ASP A 8 -5.30 1.86 4.81
C ASP A 8 -5.57 3.17 5.59
N LEU A 9 -5.27 4.29 4.94
CA LEU A 9 -5.46 5.62 5.53
C LEU A 9 -6.95 5.93 5.74
N HIS A 10 -7.81 5.36 4.89
CA HIS A 10 -9.25 5.49 4.95
C HIS A 10 -9.72 6.93 5.21
N LEU A 11 -9.09 7.88 4.52
CA LEU A 11 -9.46 9.28 4.61
C LEU A 11 -10.89 9.51 4.07
N GLY A 12 -11.55 10.50 4.60
CA GLY A 12 -12.91 10.88 4.23
C GLY A 12 -13.15 12.37 4.38
N LEU A 13 -12.11 13.19 4.23
CA LEU A 13 -12.16 14.64 4.46
C LEU A 13 -13.07 15.40 3.45
N GLY A 14 -13.29 14.80 2.28
CA GLY A 14 -14.18 15.34 1.24
C GLY A 14 -15.61 14.81 1.27
N ILE A 15 -15.91 13.94 2.23
CA ILE A 15 -17.23 13.31 2.40
C ILE A 15 -17.61 13.21 3.87
N ASP A 16 -18.89 13.08 4.15
CA ASP A 16 -19.37 12.84 5.51
C ASP A 16 -19.31 11.35 5.87
N LYS A 17 -18.07 10.85 6.01
CA LYS A 17 -17.80 9.46 6.43
C LYS A 17 -16.68 9.42 7.45
N ASN A 18 -17.07 9.27 8.69
CA ASN A 18 -16.17 9.22 9.82
C ASN A 18 -15.76 7.77 10.13
N MET A 19 -14.46 7.51 10.33
CA MET A 19 -13.95 6.19 10.68
C MET A 19 -14.17 5.82 12.16
N ASP A 20 -14.55 6.77 13.01
CA ASP A 20 -14.84 6.55 14.43
C ASP A 20 -15.92 5.46 14.66
N ILE A 21 -16.79 5.23 13.66
CA ILE A 21 -17.78 4.16 13.68
C ILE A 21 -17.17 2.75 13.79
N PHE A 22 -15.90 2.60 13.40
CA PHE A 22 -15.16 1.33 13.50
C PHE A 22 -14.41 1.16 14.83
N GLY A 23 -14.54 2.13 15.72
CA GLY A 23 -14.02 2.05 17.09
C GLY A 23 -13.14 3.24 17.48
N PRO A 24 -12.89 3.40 18.79
CA PRO A 24 -12.16 4.55 19.35
C PRO A 24 -10.69 4.63 18.86
N ALA A 25 -10.12 3.54 18.36
CA ALA A 25 -8.78 3.53 17.78
C ALA A 25 -8.66 4.47 16.57
N TRP A 26 -9.77 4.75 15.86
CA TRP A 26 -9.82 5.60 14.67
C TRP A 26 -10.12 7.08 14.96
N GLU A 27 -10.33 7.42 16.24
CA GLU A 27 -10.58 8.81 16.63
C GLU A 27 -9.44 9.71 16.19
N ASP A 28 -9.79 10.83 15.52
CA ASP A 28 -8.84 11.82 14.99
C ASP A 28 -7.69 11.22 14.14
N HIS A 29 -7.90 10.06 13.50
CA HIS A 29 -6.84 9.39 12.73
C HIS A 29 -6.15 10.27 11.68
N PRO A 30 -6.81 11.20 10.93
CA PRO A 30 -6.10 12.06 9.99
C PRO A 30 -5.10 12.98 10.69
N LYS A 31 -5.44 13.49 11.87
CA LYS A 31 -4.54 14.32 12.67
C LYS A 31 -3.35 13.49 13.17
N ARG A 32 -3.59 12.29 13.67
CA ARG A 32 -2.54 11.37 14.13
C ARG A 32 -1.57 10.99 13.01
N ILE A 33 -2.09 10.66 11.82
CA ILE A 33 -1.28 10.40 10.63
C ILE A 33 -0.42 11.61 10.31
N ARG A 34 -0.99 12.81 10.24
CA ARG A 34 -0.27 14.03 9.91
C ARG A 34 0.85 14.31 10.91
N ASP A 35 0.56 14.25 12.19
CA ASP A 35 1.51 14.60 13.25
C ASP A 35 2.69 13.59 13.27
N ALA A 36 2.41 12.29 13.19
CA ALA A 36 3.43 11.24 13.12
C ALA A 36 4.26 11.33 11.83
N TRP A 37 3.59 11.45 10.66
CA TRP A 37 4.27 11.55 9.38
C TRP A 37 5.19 12.77 9.32
N SER A 38 4.71 13.95 9.73
CA SER A 38 5.51 15.18 9.71
C SER A 38 6.69 15.15 10.67
N SER A 39 6.62 14.37 11.74
CA SER A 39 7.73 14.21 12.68
C SER A 39 8.84 13.26 12.19
N LEU A 40 8.49 12.29 11.35
CA LEU A 40 9.37 11.21 10.92
C LEU A 40 9.98 11.44 9.53
N VAL A 41 9.18 11.94 8.60
CA VAL A 41 9.51 11.99 7.17
C VAL A 41 10.11 13.34 6.80
N SER A 42 11.20 13.33 6.06
CA SER A 42 11.83 14.54 5.48
C SER A 42 11.40 14.74 4.03
N PRO A 43 11.53 15.95 3.46
CA PRO A 43 11.15 16.22 2.06
C PRO A 43 11.81 15.32 1.01
N GLU A 44 13.03 14.85 1.25
CA GLU A 44 13.77 13.94 0.36
C GLU A 44 13.44 12.46 0.55
N ASP A 45 12.67 12.09 1.54
CA ASP A 45 12.27 10.71 1.78
C ASP A 45 11.15 10.28 0.83
N MET A 46 10.88 8.99 0.75
CA MET A 46 9.77 8.42 -0.02
C MET A 46 8.81 7.72 0.92
N VAL A 47 7.51 7.88 0.69
CA VAL A 47 6.47 7.17 1.45
C VAL A 47 5.60 6.35 0.49
N LEU A 48 5.51 5.07 0.77
CA LEU A 48 4.69 4.10 0.05
C LEU A 48 3.32 4.00 0.70
N ILE A 49 2.27 4.06 -0.14
CA ILE A 49 0.88 3.95 0.32
C ILE A 49 0.23 2.75 -0.39
N PRO A 50 0.25 1.57 0.24
CA PRO A 50 -0.28 0.33 -0.32
C PRO A 50 -1.81 0.22 -0.38
N GLY A 51 -2.51 1.28 -0.82
CA GLY A 51 -3.95 1.24 -1.06
C GLY A 51 -4.84 1.62 0.13
N ASP A 52 -6.14 1.61 -0.14
CA ASP A 52 -7.23 2.04 0.76
C ASP A 52 -6.97 3.44 1.34
N ILE A 53 -6.78 4.37 0.41
CA ILE A 53 -6.37 5.75 0.67
C ILE A 53 -7.56 6.59 1.13
N SER A 54 -8.69 6.45 0.42
CA SER A 54 -9.85 7.32 0.59
C SER A 54 -11.17 6.58 0.32
N TRP A 55 -12.18 6.89 1.12
CA TRP A 55 -13.56 6.45 0.91
C TRP A 55 -14.30 7.15 -0.22
N ALA A 56 -13.68 8.09 -0.89
CA ALA A 56 -14.27 8.83 -2.00
C ALA A 56 -14.72 7.91 -3.14
N MET A 57 -15.82 8.30 -3.80
CA MET A 57 -16.36 7.57 -4.95
C MET A 57 -15.87 8.12 -6.30
N ASN A 58 -15.31 9.35 -6.30
CA ASN A 58 -14.85 10.05 -7.49
C ASN A 58 -13.76 11.07 -7.15
N PHE A 59 -13.15 11.69 -8.16
CA PHE A 59 -12.06 12.66 -7.99
C PHE A 59 -12.46 13.92 -7.21
N GLU A 60 -13.69 14.37 -7.36
CA GLU A 60 -14.17 15.57 -6.66
C GLU A 60 -14.16 15.34 -5.16
N GLN A 61 -14.72 14.22 -4.72
CA GLN A 61 -14.72 13.81 -3.32
C GLN A 61 -13.30 13.50 -2.79
N ALA A 62 -12.45 12.86 -3.62
CA ALA A 62 -11.09 12.50 -3.21
C ALA A 62 -10.15 13.71 -3.08
N ARG A 63 -10.52 14.88 -3.63
CA ARG A 63 -9.63 16.06 -3.70
C ARG A 63 -9.12 16.51 -2.34
N ALA A 64 -9.98 16.54 -1.32
CA ALA A 64 -9.58 16.94 0.03
C ALA A 64 -8.54 15.99 0.62
N ASP A 65 -8.75 14.68 0.44
CA ASP A 65 -7.84 13.63 0.93
C ASP A 65 -6.49 13.68 0.20
N ILE A 66 -6.51 13.86 -1.11
CA ILE A 66 -5.29 13.98 -1.93
C ILE A 66 -4.51 15.26 -1.57
N ASN A 67 -5.19 16.38 -1.36
CA ASN A 67 -4.54 17.60 -0.91
C ASN A 67 -3.93 17.46 0.49
N PHE A 68 -4.60 16.75 1.38
CA PHE A 68 -4.06 16.41 2.70
C PHE A 68 -2.75 15.62 2.58
N ILE A 69 -2.72 14.56 1.77
CA ILE A 69 -1.53 13.74 1.55
C ILE A 69 -0.41 14.55 0.88
N SER A 70 -0.74 15.36 -0.12
CA SER A 70 0.25 16.22 -0.80
C SER A 70 0.87 17.25 0.15
N GLY A 71 0.12 17.75 1.13
CA GLY A 71 0.64 18.63 2.17
C GLY A 71 1.66 17.99 3.13
N LEU A 72 1.79 16.65 3.12
CA LEU A 72 2.74 15.93 3.97
C LEU A 72 4.12 15.84 3.29
N PRO A 73 5.24 15.80 4.06
CA PRO A 73 6.58 15.74 3.48
C PRO A 73 6.87 14.42 2.77
N GLY A 74 7.86 14.47 1.87
CA GLY A 74 8.37 13.33 1.10
C GLY A 74 7.63 13.07 -0.22
N LYS A 75 8.24 12.24 -1.09
CA LYS A 75 7.65 11.76 -2.34
C LYS A 75 6.70 10.60 -2.05
N LYS A 76 5.44 10.69 -2.44
CA LYS A 76 4.45 9.65 -2.22
C LYS A 76 4.34 8.74 -3.44
N VAL A 77 4.33 7.44 -3.21
CA VAL A 77 4.07 6.43 -4.25
C VAL A 77 2.91 5.57 -3.78
N MET A 78 1.86 5.48 -4.57
CA MET A 78 0.64 4.80 -4.15
C MET A 78 0.13 3.79 -5.17
N ILE A 79 -0.55 2.78 -4.67
CA ILE A 79 -1.38 1.86 -5.45
C ILE A 79 -2.84 1.97 -5.02
N ARG A 80 -3.73 1.42 -5.82
CA ARG A 80 -5.14 1.26 -5.47
C ARG A 80 -5.33 0.18 -4.42
N GLY A 81 -6.22 0.41 -3.44
CA GLY A 81 -6.84 -0.62 -2.61
C GLY A 81 -8.20 -1.08 -3.13
N ASN A 82 -8.95 -1.87 -2.35
CA ASN A 82 -10.28 -2.32 -2.75
C ASN A 82 -11.36 -1.27 -2.50
N HIS A 83 -11.15 -0.35 -1.56
CA HIS A 83 -12.07 0.74 -1.25
C HIS A 83 -11.79 2.04 -2.01
N ASP A 84 -10.70 2.13 -2.79
CA ASP A 84 -10.42 3.29 -3.63
C ASP A 84 -11.30 3.30 -4.89
N TYR A 85 -12.60 3.56 -4.73
CA TYR A 85 -13.57 3.61 -5.84
C TYR A 85 -13.32 4.79 -6.78
N TRP A 86 -12.70 5.87 -6.29
CA TRP A 86 -12.29 7.05 -7.06
C TRP A 86 -11.17 6.76 -8.07
N TRP A 87 -10.42 5.68 -7.87
CA TRP A 87 -9.27 5.34 -8.71
C TRP A 87 -9.68 5.07 -10.16
N SER A 88 -8.94 5.62 -11.11
CA SER A 88 -9.27 5.60 -12.54
C SER A 88 -8.07 5.14 -13.40
N THR A 89 -8.10 5.45 -14.71
CA THR A 89 -6.99 5.16 -15.62
C THR A 89 -5.76 6.00 -15.28
N LEU A 90 -4.55 5.49 -15.63
CA LEU A 90 -3.29 6.17 -15.33
C LEU A 90 -3.26 7.62 -15.86
N THR A 91 -3.78 7.86 -17.06
CA THR A 91 -3.85 9.21 -17.64
C THR A 91 -4.70 10.15 -16.80
N LYS A 92 -5.88 9.70 -16.37
CA LYS A 92 -6.75 10.51 -15.52
C LYS A 92 -6.14 10.76 -14.14
N LEU A 93 -5.47 9.74 -13.56
CA LEU A 93 -4.76 9.88 -12.30
C LEU A 93 -3.63 10.90 -12.38
N LYS A 94 -2.80 10.84 -13.42
CA LYS A 94 -1.70 11.80 -13.63
C LYS A 94 -2.18 13.24 -13.81
N ASN A 95 -3.38 13.43 -14.36
CA ASN A 95 -3.97 14.76 -14.51
C ASN A 95 -4.63 15.28 -13.22
N PHE A 96 -4.98 14.38 -12.32
CA PHE A 96 -5.67 14.71 -11.05
C PHE A 96 -4.69 14.86 -9.88
N LEU A 97 -3.67 14.01 -9.80
CA LEU A 97 -2.74 13.96 -8.67
C LEU A 97 -1.69 15.08 -8.77
N PRO A 98 -1.31 15.70 -7.64
CA PRO A 98 -0.15 16.58 -7.55
C PRO A 98 1.14 15.87 -7.96
N GLU A 99 2.16 16.65 -8.39
CA GLU A 99 3.44 16.11 -8.90
C GLU A 99 4.24 15.30 -7.87
N ASP A 100 4.02 15.54 -6.59
CA ASP A 100 4.65 14.81 -5.49
C ASP A 100 4.03 13.44 -5.20
N ILE A 101 2.90 13.11 -5.87
CA ILE A 101 2.19 11.84 -5.73
C ILE A 101 2.25 11.04 -7.03
N VAL A 102 2.82 9.85 -6.98
CA VAL A 102 3.00 8.95 -8.12
C VAL A 102 2.10 7.73 -7.98
N PRO A 103 1.11 7.54 -8.88
CA PRO A 103 0.33 6.32 -8.91
C PRO A 103 1.06 5.21 -9.66
N ILE A 104 1.20 4.03 -9.06
CA ILE A 104 1.59 2.81 -9.78
C ILE A 104 0.31 2.11 -10.28
N HIS A 105 0.25 1.91 -11.60
CA HIS A 105 -0.88 1.26 -12.27
C HIS A 105 -0.34 0.44 -13.45
N ASN A 106 0.06 -0.79 -13.20
CA ASN A 106 0.77 -1.69 -14.12
C ASN A 106 2.15 -1.14 -14.56
N THR A 107 2.73 -0.25 -13.79
CA THR A 107 4.01 0.43 -14.04
C THR A 107 4.88 0.31 -12.80
N SER A 108 6.12 0.75 -12.88
CA SER A 108 7.02 0.95 -11.75
C SER A 108 7.42 2.41 -11.63
N TYR A 109 8.05 2.75 -10.53
CA TYR A 109 8.64 4.06 -10.29
C TYR A 109 10.05 3.90 -9.68
N VAL A 110 10.97 4.78 -10.06
CA VAL A 110 12.32 4.80 -9.50
C VAL A 110 12.60 6.18 -8.91
N TYR A 111 13.07 6.18 -7.68
CA TYR A 111 13.48 7.40 -6.99
C TYR A 111 14.77 7.17 -6.22
N LYS A 112 15.81 7.94 -6.54
CA LYS A 112 17.14 7.90 -5.87
C LYS A 112 17.68 6.47 -5.66
N GLY A 113 17.66 5.63 -6.70
CA GLY A 113 18.18 4.26 -6.67
C GLY A 113 17.21 3.18 -6.15
N VAL A 114 16.06 3.58 -5.61
CA VAL A 114 15.02 2.63 -5.16
C VAL A 114 13.95 2.47 -6.23
N GLY A 115 13.75 1.24 -6.70
CA GLY A 115 12.66 0.84 -7.58
C GLY A 115 11.45 0.36 -6.80
N VAL A 116 10.27 0.87 -7.14
CA VAL A 116 9.00 0.48 -6.55
C VAL A 116 8.09 -0.10 -7.62
N ALA A 117 7.61 -1.33 -7.41
CA ALA A 117 6.63 -1.98 -8.27
C ALA A 117 5.47 -2.50 -7.42
N GLY A 118 4.31 -2.72 -8.03
CA GLY A 118 3.20 -3.26 -7.26
C GLY A 118 1.84 -3.18 -7.96
N THR A 119 0.85 -3.74 -7.29
CA THR A 119 -0.56 -3.72 -7.66
C THR A 119 -1.41 -3.93 -6.41
N ARG A 120 -2.72 -3.71 -6.55
CA ARG A 120 -3.64 -4.03 -5.47
C ARG A 120 -3.53 -5.50 -5.01
N LEU A 121 -3.26 -6.43 -5.92
CA LEU A 121 -3.43 -7.86 -5.75
C LEU A 121 -4.91 -8.21 -5.47
N TRP A 122 -5.19 -9.38 -4.90
CA TRP A 122 -6.49 -9.84 -4.47
C TRP A 122 -6.32 -11.03 -3.53
N ILE A 123 -7.45 -11.56 -3.01
CA ILE A 123 -7.48 -12.76 -2.16
C ILE A 123 -6.77 -13.91 -2.87
N ASP A 124 -5.75 -14.48 -2.23
CA ASP A 124 -5.04 -15.66 -2.73
C ASP A 124 -5.68 -16.93 -2.17
N PRO A 125 -6.23 -17.82 -3.01
CA PRO A 125 -6.89 -19.03 -2.57
C PRO A 125 -5.98 -19.98 -1.80
N GLU A 126 -4.67 -19.89 -2.01
CA GLU A 126 -3.70 -20.75 -1.33
C GLU A 126 -3.40 -20.29 0.10
N LEU A 127 -3.58 -18.98 0.39
CA LEU A 127 -3.35 -18.42 1.72
C LEU A 127 -4.54 -18.61 2.66
N ARG A 128 -5.75 -18.77 2.10
CA ARG A 128 -7.00 -19.00 2.86
C ARG A 128 -7.27 -17.95 3.94
N LEU A 129 -6.94 -16.70 3.65
CA LEU A 129 -7.17 -15.58 4.56
C LEU A 129 -8.63 -15.15 4.60
N GLU A 130 -9.34 -15.35 3.49
CA GLU A 130 -10.74 -14.99 3.29
C GLU A 130 -11.48 -16.04 2.46
N ALA A 131 -12.82 -15.96 2.43
CA ALA A 131 -13.64 -16.78 1.54
C ALA A 131 -13.35 -16.46 0.06
N PHE A 132 -13.34 -17.48 -0.80
CA PHE A 132 -12.92 -17.37 -2.19
C PHE A 132 -13.99 -17.93 -3.15
N THR A 133 -14.26 -17.18 -4.20
CA THR A 133 -15.27 -17.51 -5.22
C THR A 133 -14.66 -17.56 -6.63
N GLU A 134 -15.42 -18.07 -7.63
CA GLU A 134 -15.00 -18.03 -9.04
C GLU A 134 -14.77 -16.60 -9.56
N ARG A 135 -15.47 -15.61 -9.03
CA ARG A 135 -15.26 -14.21 -9.37
C ARG A 135 -13.90 -13.74 -8.87
N ASP A 136 -13.51 -14.15 -7.66
CA ASP A 136 -12.23 -13.79 -7.06
C ASP A 136 -11.06 -14.40 -7.85
N GLU A 137 -11.20 -15.62 -8.37
CA GLU A 137 -10.20 -16.23 -9.24
C GLU A 137 -9.91 -15.39 -10.49
N LYS A 138 -10.97 -14.84 -11.13
CA LYS A 138 -10.80 -13.97 -12.31
C LYS A 138 -10.12 -12.64 -11.96
N ILE A 139 -10.48 -12.07 -10.82
CA ILE A 139 -9.84 -10.84 -10.34
C ILE A 139 -8.38 -11.12 -10.00
N TYR A 140 -8.09 -12.17 -9.24
CA TYR A 140 -6.74 -12.55 -8.83
C TYR A 140 -5.80 -12.77 -10.01
N LYS A 141 -6.22 -13.55 -11.01
CA LYS A 141 -5.44 -13.76 -12.25
C LYS A 141 -5.10 -12.46 -12.95
N ARG A 142 -6.05 -11.53 -13.04
CA ARG A 142 -5.82 -10.21 -13.62
C ARG A 142 -4.84 -9.37 -12.80
N GLU A 143 -4.92 -9.43 -11.47
CA GLU A 143 -4.00 -8.71 -10.59
C GLU A 143 -2.59 -9.30 -10.62
N LEU A 144 -2.43 -10.62 -10.75
CA LEU A 144 -1.13 -11.26 -10.98
C LEU A 144 -0.48 -10.77 -12.29
N GLU A 145 -1.26 -10.68 -13.38
CA GLU A 145 -0.75 -10.15 -14.66
C GLU A 145 -0.34 -8.67 -14.52
N ARG A 146 -1.10 -7.87 -13.80
CA ARG A 146 -0.74 -6.48 -13.49
C ARG A 146 0.54 -6.37 -12.66
N LEU A 147 0.71 -7.26 -11.68
CA LEU A 147 1.92 -7.34 -10.88
C LEU A 147 3.12 -7.69 -11.77
N ARG A 148 2.97 -8.68 -12.65
CA ARG A 148 3.99 -9.06 -13.64
C ARG A 148 4.40 -7.85 -14.50
N MET A 149 3.42 -7.13 -15.06
CA MET A 149 3.68 -5.92 -15.86
C MET A 149 4.44 -4.86 -15.04
N SER A 150 4.04 -4.64 -13.80
CA SER A 150 4.67 -3.65 -12.92
C SER A 150 6.13 -4.03 -12.62
N VAL A 151 6.38 -5.28 -12.21
CA VAL A 151 7.73 -5.75 -11.87
C VAL A 151 8.64 -5.77 -13.10
N THR A 152 8.15 -6.24 -14.25
CA THR A 152 8.94 -6.27 -15.50
C THR A 152 9.23 -4.89 -16.07
N SER A 153 8.50 -3.85 -15.65
CA SER A 153 8.77 -2.46 -16.04
C SER A 153 9.90 -1.79 -15.24
N LEU A 154 10.43 -2.45 -14.20
CA LEU A 154 11.59 -1.96 -13.47
C LEU A 154 12.82 -1.92 -14.39
N PRO A 155 13.58 -0.82 -14.40
CA PRO A 155 14.83 -0.76 -15.15
C PRO A 155 15.87 -1.75 -14.59
N LYS A 156 16.81 -2.17 -15.43
CA LYS A 156 17.94 -2.98 -14.96
C LYS A 156 18.90 -2.13 -14.12
N GLY A 157 19.56 -2.77 -13.15
CA GLY A 157 20.59 -2.13 -12.34
C GLY A 157 20.05 -1.26 -11.19
N ILE A 158 18.81 -1.48 -10.79
CA ILE A 158 18.23 -0.85 -9.60
C ILE A 158 18.94 -1.40 -8.36
N GLU A 159 19.38 -0.52 -7.44
CA GLU A 159 20.12 -0.88 -6.24
C GLU A 159 19.24 -1.56 -5.19
N ARG A 160 18.02 -1.07 -5.01
CA ARG A 160 17.04 -1.57 -4.05
C ARG A 160 15.67 -1.68 -4.69
N ILE A 161 14.95 -2.75 -4.39
CA ILE A 161 13.60 -2.99 -4.91
C ILE A 161 12.62 -3.17 -3.76
N VAL A 162 11.53 -2.41 -3.79
CA VAL A 162 10.38 -2.61 -2.91
C VAL A 162 9.16 -2.99 -3.75
N VAL A 163 8.52 -4.09 -3.39
CA VAL A 163 7.22 -4.47 -3.94
C VAL A 163 6.13 -4.02 -2.98
N MET A 164 5.06 -3.50 -3.53
CA MET A 164 3.93 -2.97 -2.79
C MET A 164 2.65 -3.64 -3.27
N THR A 165 1.90 -4.29 -2.37
CA THR A 165 0.56 -4.81 -2.66
C THR A 165 -0.42 -4.34 -1.60
N HIS A 166 -1.72 -4.29 -1.92
CA HIS A 166 -2.72 -4.01 -0.90
C HIS A 166 -3.07 -5.30 -0.15
N PHE A 167 -3.47 -6.35 -0.86
CA PHE A 167 -3.72 -7.65 -0.24
C PHE A 167 -2.40 -8.34 0.18
N PRO A 168 -2.41 -9.09 1.30
CA PRO A 168 -1.23 -9.81 1.79
C PRO A 168 -0.71 -10.84 0.78
N PRO A 169 0.60 -10.88 0.48
CA PRO A 169 1.22 -11.88 -0.39
C PRO A 169 1.60 -13.17 0.34
N ILE A 170 1.58 -13.13 1.68
CA ILE A 170 1.91 -14.25 2.56
C ILE A 170 0.85 -14.43 3.64
N SER A 171 0.77 -15.63 4.22
CA SER A 171 0.00 -15.86 5.45
C SER A 171 0.78 -15.46 6.71
N MET A 172 0.09 -15.33 7.84
CA MET A 172 0.72 -15.10 9.15
C MET A 172 1.71 -16.20 9.55
N GLN A 173 1.53 -17.42 9.06
CA GLN A 173 2.44 -18.55 9.28
C GLN A 173 3.66 -18.53 8.35
N GLY A 174 3.70 -17.60 7.39
CA GLY A 174 4.79 -17.44 6.43
C GLY A 174 4.65 -18.31 5.19
N LYS A 175 3.46 -18.85 4.90
CA LYS A 175 3.19 -19.48 3.61
C LYS A 175 3.16 -18.41 2.53
N SER A 176 3.95 -18.57 1.48
CA SER A 176 3.95 -17.70 0.31
C SER A 176 2.76 -18.00 -0.61
N GLY A 177 2.14 -16.93 -1.13
CA GLY A 177 1.13 -17.01 -2.18
C GLY A 177 1.76 -17.01 -3.57
N ARG A 178 0.92 -17.18 -4.61
CA ARG A 178 1.36 -17.20 -6.02
C ARG A 178 2.05 -15.91 -6.47
N ALA A 179 1.67 -14.77 -5.87
CA ALA A 179 2.30 -13.49 -6.17
C ALA A 179 3.79 -13.47 -5.84
N VAL A 180 4.19 -14.15 -4.75
CA VAL A 180 5.60 -14.24 -4.34
C VAL A 180 6.40 -15.01 -5.38
N SER A 181 5.94 -16.21 -5.76
CA SER A 181 6.59 -17.01 -6.79
C SER A 181 6.71 -16.27 -8.12
N LEU A 182 5.65 -15.55 -8.51
CA LEU A 182 5.68 -14.73 -9.73
C LEU A 182 6.77 -13.65 -9.68
N VAL A 183 6.89 -12.91 -8.58
CA VAL A 183 7.89 -11.84 -8.46
C VAL A 183 9.30 -12.40 -8.44
N GLN A 184 9.52 -13.54 -7.78
CA GLN A 184 10.83 -14.21 -7.70
C GLN A 184 11.38 -14.67 -9.06
N GLU A 185 10.51 -14.82 -10.08
CA GLU A 185 10.96 -15.08 -11.47
C GLU A 185 11.72 -13.88 -12.09
N TYR A 186 11.51 -12.66 -11.57
CA TYR A 186 12.03 -11.42 -12.16
C TYR A 186 13.04 -10.69 -11.26
N CYS A 187 12.82 -10.72 -9.95
CA CYS A 187 13.70 -10.05 -8.98
C CYS A 187 13.53 -10.63 -7.57
N THR A 188 14.48 -10.32 -6.70
CA THR A 188 14.37 -10.54 -5.25
C THR A 188 14.21 -9.18 -4.58
N PRO A 189 13.01 -8.80 -4.11
CA PRO A 189 12.80 -7.53 -3.44
C PRO A 189 13.54 -7.47 -2.09
N ASP A 190 14.07 -6.30 -1.74
CA ASP A 190 14.58 -6.05 -0.38
C ASP A 190 13.43 -6.03 0.63
N ALA A 191 12.29 -5.46 0.22
CA ALA A 191 11.09 -5.44 1.04
C ALA A 191 9.81 -5.62 0.22
N TRP A 192 8.77 -6.14 0.88
CA TRP A 192 7.41 -6.22 0.36
C TRP A 192 6.46 -5.65 1.40
N VAL A 193 5.79 -4.54 1.06
CA VAL A 193 4.87 -3.83 1.96
C VAL A 193 3.42 -4.04 1.55
N TYR A 194 2.52 -4.19 2.52
CA TYR A 194 1.10 -4.45 2.25
C TYR A 194 0.21 -4.12 3.45
N GLY A 195 -1.11 -4.01 3.21
CA GLY A 195 -2.12 -3.64 4.18
C GLY A 195 -3.33 -4.57 4.19
N HIS A 196 -4.52 -4.00 4.04
CA HIS A 196 -5.84 -4.61 3.88
C HIS A 196 -6.48 -5.15 5.15
N MET A 197 -5.73 -5.80 6.04
CA MET A 197 -6.29 -6.36 7.28
C MET A 197 -6.34 -5.28 8.35
N HIS A 198 -7.46 -5.22 9.08
CA HIS A 198 -7.68 -4.25 10.15
C HIS A 198 -7.73 -4.90 11.52
N MET A 199 -7.25 -4.17 12.53
CA MET A 199 -7.46 -4.56 13.92
C MET A 199 -8.95 -4.59 14.21
N ASP A 200 -9.40 -5.61 14.93
CA ASP A 200 -10.77 -5.61 15.42
C ASP A 200 -10.97 -4.55 16.52
N SER A 201 -12.22 -4.23 16.85
CA SER A 201 -12.56 -3.20 17.83
C SER A 201 -12.05 -3.51 19.24
N SER A 202 -11.72 -4.78 19.54
CA SER A 202 -11.15 -5.23 20.81
C SER A 202 -9.61 -5.19 20.80
N GLY A 203 -8.97 -4.99 19.63
CA GLY A 203 -7.52 -5.10 19.47
C GLY A 203 -6.99 -6.51 19.68
N SER A 204 -7.84 -7.53 19.57
CA SER A 204 -7.48 -8.92 19.86
C SER A 204 -6.73 -9.59 18.72
N ASN A 205 -6.84 -9.07 17.49
CA ASN A 205 -6.15 -9.60 16.33
C ASN A 205 -4.63 -9.32 16.39
N ASP A 206 -3.84 -10.36 16.42
CA ASP A 206 -2.38 -10.24 16.39
C ASP A 206 -1.83 -10.46 14.98
N TYR A 207 -1.64 -9.36 14.23
CA TYR A 207 -1.08 -9.39 12.89
C TYR A 207 0.45 -9.31 12.83
N ARG A 208 1.17 -9.37 13.98
CA ARG A 208 2.66 -9.39 14.00
C ARG A 208 3.22 -10.56 13.20
N GLY A 209 2.46 -11.66 13.08
CA GLY A 209 2.81 -12.80 12.24
C GLY A 209 2.94 -12.49 10.75
N PHE A 210 2.43 -11.37 10.25
CA PHE A 210 2.66 -10.91 8.90
C PHE A 210 4.03 -10.23 8.69
N ASN A 211 4.72 -9.81 9.75
CA ASN A 211 6.07 -9.25 9.66
C ASN A 211 7.10 -10.39 9.69
N LYS A 212 7.77 -10.64 8.56
CA LYS A 212 8.72 -11.75 8.41
C LYS A 212 9.85 -11.44 7.45
N VAL A 213 10.91 -12.21 7.55
CA VAL A 213 11.93 -12.32 6.49
C VAL A 213 11.85 -13.72 5.90
N LEU A 214 11.58 -13.81 4.60
CA LEU A 214 11.54 -15.06 3.84
C LEU A 214 12.38 -14.87 2.57
N ASP A 215 13.29 -15.83 2.27
CA ASP A 215 14.13 -15.80 1.07
C ASP A 215 14.80 -14.43 0.81
N SER A 216 15.36 -13.82 1.85
CA SER A 216 16.00 -12.49 1.83
C SER A 216 15.07 -11.29 1.62
N THR A 217 13.77 -11.48 1.44
CA THR A 217 12.78 -10.41 1.37
C THR A 217 12.17 -10.12 2.74
N ARG A 218 12.17 -8.87 3.15
CA ARG A 218 11.48 -8.41 4.37
C ARG A 218 10.01 -8.11 4.04
N TYR A 219 9.09 -8.90 4.53
CA TYR A 219 7.64 -8.69 4.44
C TYR A 219 7.19 -7.83 5.59
N VAL A 220 6.49 -6.73 5.30
CA VAL A 220 6.08 -5.73 6.30
C VAL A 220 4.61 -5.38 6.12
N PHE A 221 3.83 -5.68 7.14
CA PHE A 221 2.43 -5.31 7.23
C PHE A 221 2.31 -3.88 7.77
N VAL A 222 1.62 -3.00 7.01
CA VAL A 222 1.67 -1.55 7.25
C VAL A 222 0.29 -0.89 7.30
N SER A 223 -0.78 -1.60 7.67
CA SER A 223 -2.09 -0.97 7.89
C SER A 223 -2.01 0.09 9.00
N ALA A 224 -2.61 1.24 8.79
CA ALA A 224 -2.47 2.41 9.64
C ALA A 224 -2.90 2.15 11.09
N ASP A 225 -4.00 1.46 11.30
CA ASP A 225 -4.50 1.09 12.63
C ASP A 225 -3.56 0.13 13.38
N PHE A 226 -2.95 -0.83 12.68
CA PHE A 226 -1.92 -1.71 13.23
C PHE A 226 -0.64 -0.94 13.62
N LEU A 227 -0.25 0.06 12.82
CA LEU A 227 0.92 0.91 13.07
C LEU A 227 0.66 2.05 14.08
N GLY A 228 -0.53 2.14 14.65
CA GLY A 228 -0.92 3.27 15.49
C GLY A 228 -0.92 4.60 14.75
N PHE A 229 -1.16 4.58 13.43
CA PHE A 229 -1.21 5.72 12.51
C PHE A 229 0.13 6.43 12.28
N SER A 230 1.23 5.71 12.44
CA SER A 230 2.60 6.21 12.23
C SER A 230 3.28 5.47 11.08
N PRO A 231 3.87 6.15 10.07
CA PRO A 231 4.57 5.47 8.99
C PRO A 231 5.74 4.61 9.49
N GLU A 232 5.83 3.37 9.00
CA GLU A 232 6.92 2.42 9.31
C GLU A 232 8.14 2.65 8.42
N LEU A 233 9.34 2.63 8.99
CA LEU A 233 10.59 2.69 8.23
C LEU A 233 10.88 1.37 7.54
N ILE A 234 10.97 1.40 6.21
CA ILE A 234 11.20 0.23 5.37
C ILE A 234 12.67 0.08 4.99
N LEU A 235 13.28 1.14 4.44
CA LEU A 235 14.68 1.15 4.01
C LEU A 235 15.36 2.47 4.39
N SER A 236 16.69 2.40 4.63
CA SER A 236 17.60 3.54 4.68
C SER A 236 18.70 3.36 3.64
N MET A 237 18.93 4.42 2.83
CA MET A 237 19.97 4.49 1.80
C MET A 237 21.13 5.34 2.30
#